data_bc1bbbb79b6dffc06ac6ffd43c2e17f1
#
_entry.id   bc1bbbb79b6dffc06ac6ffd43c2e17f1
#
_cell.length_a   1.000
_cell.length_b   1.000
_cell.length_c   1.000
_cell.angle_alpha   90.00
_cell.angle_beta   90.00
_cell.angle_gamma   90.00
#
_symmetry.space_group_name_H-M   'P 1'
#
loop_
_entity.id
_entity.type
_entity.pdbx_description
1 polymer ?
#
loop_
_entity_poly.entity_id
_entity_poly.type
_entity_poly.pdbx_seq_one_letter_code
_entity_poly.pdbx_strand_id
1 'polypeptide(L)'
;AIADYAATQGFSVYLCGGPTPMEQQLAKDIKAQAQTDLIDLVGKTSLKQLLALLEQASIVLAPDTGPAHMAVTVGTPVIGLYGHSNPGRTGPYLYRHYVVDAYHAELKAQTGKTAADLPWGTRVKGGHIMEKISVDAVRQMLDTVIRQEEL
;
A
#
# COMPACT_ATOMS: atom_id res chain seq x y z
N ALA A 1 -3.71 -13.36 1.18
CA ALA A 1 -2.29 -13.74 1.00
C ALA A 1 -1.34 -12.91 1.87
N ILE A 2 -1.16 -11.58 1.62
CA ILE A 2 -0.20 -10.77 2.42
C ILE A 2 -0.62 -10.66 3.89
N ALA A 3 -1.90 -10.50 4.18
CA ALA A 3 -2.42 -10.48 5.55
C ALA A 3 -2.09 -11.79 6.31
N ASP A 4 -2.29 -12.93 5.65
CA ASP A 4 -1.98 -14.25 6.23
C ASP A 4 -0.48 -14.39 6.47
N TYR A 5 0.33 -13.93 5.51
CA TYR A 5 1.79 -13.94 5.68
C TYR A 5 2.24 -13.04 6.83
N ALA A 6 1.73 -11.80 6.93
CA ALA A 6 2.04 -10.90 8.05
C ALA A 6 1.67 -11.53 9.41
N ALA A 7 0.53 -12.21 9.49
CA ALA A 7 0.13 -12.91 10.70
C ALA A 7 1.12 -14.04 11.08
N THR A 8 1.68 -14.76 10.09
CA THR A 8 2.73 -15.77 10.38
C THR A 8 4.03 -15.14 10.90
N GLN A 9 4.26 -13.85 10.63
CA GLN A 9 5.39 -13.08 11.17
C GLN A 9 5.08 -12.45 12.54
N GLY A 10 3.90 -12.72 13.11
CA GLY A 10 3.50 -12.25 14.43
C GLY A 10 2.74 -10.93 14.46
N PHE A 11 2.38 -10.37 13.31
CA PHE A 11 1.62 -9.13 13.25
C PHE A 11 0.11 -9.35 13.42
N SER A 12 -0.54 -8.47 14.16
CA SER A 12 -2.00 -8.29 14.11
C SER A 12 -2.35 -7.42 12.90
N VAL A 13 -3.29 -7.87 12.07
CA VAL A 13 -3.61 -7.19 10.81
C VAL A 13 -4.93 -6.43 10.91
N TYR A 14 -4.88 -5.15 10.62
CA TYR A 14 -6.00 -4.23 10.60
C TYR A 14 -6.35 -3.84 9.17
N LEU A 15 -7.64 -3.90 8.80
CA LEU A 15 -8.15 -3.35 7.55
C LEU A 15 -8.72 -1.96 7.82
N CYS A 16 -8.18 -0.95 7.14
CA CYS A 16 -8.63 0.42 7.24
C CYS A 16 -9.07 0.94 5.88
N GLY A 17 -10.05 1.82 5.87
CA GLY A 17 -10.57 2.44 4.66
C GLY A 17 -11.74 3.37 4.99
N GLY A 18 -12.19 4.10 3.98
CA GLY A 18 -13.37 4.97 4.07
C GLY A 18 -14.69 4.19 4.12
N PRO A 19 -15.81 4.89 4.31
CA PRO A 19 -17.13 4.27 4.41
C PRO A 19 -17.79 3.98 3.05
N THR A 20 -17.04 4.04 1.95
CA THR A 20 -17.63 3.82 0.62
C THR A 20 -18.07 2.37 0.44
N PRO A 21 -19.17 2.13 -0.32
CA PRO A 21 -19.63 0.75 -0.60
C PRO A 21 -18.54 -0.12 -1.24
N MET A 22 -17.67 0.46 -2.08
CA MET A 22 -16.57 -0.24 -2.72
C MET A 22 -15.53 -0.70 -1.69
N GLU A 23 -15.11 0.17 -0.78
CA GLU A 23 -14.13 -0.19 0.25
C GLU A 23 -14.69 -1.21 1.23
N GLN A 24 -15.96 -1.08 1.60
CA GLN A 24 -16.64 -2.07 2.44
C GLN A 24 -16.74 -3.45 1.75
N GLN A 25 -17.00 -3.47 0.44
CA GLN A 25 -17.04 -4.73 -0.31
C GLN A 25 -15.63 -5.36 -0.40
N LEU A 26 -14.60 -4.55 -0.69
CA LEU A 26 -13.21 -5.03 -0.68
C LEU A 26 -12.81 -5.62 0.67
N ALA A 27 -13.20 -4.99 1.78
CA ALA A 27 -12.94 -5.52 3.13
C ALA A 27 -13.61 -6.89 3.34
N LYS A 28 -14.86 -7.06 2.90
CA LYS A 28 -15.58 -8.34 2.95
C LYS A 28 -14.87 -9.41 2.13
N ASP A 29 -14.46 -9.07 0.91
CA ASP A 29 -13.79 -10.01 0.00
C ASP A 29 -12.43 -10.44 0.56
N ILE A 30 -11.66 -9.50 1.13
CA ILE A 30 -10.39 -9.80 1.79
C ILE A 30 -10.61 -10.74 2.98
N LYS A 31 -11.58 -10.43 3.84
CA LYS A 31 -11.90 -11.29 5.00
C LYS A 31 -12.37 -12.68 4.60
N ALA A 32 -13.14 -12.80 3.53
CA ALA A 32 -13.62 -14.08 3.04
C ALA A 32 -12.49 -14.98 2.50
N GLN A 33 -11.40 -14.39 2.02
CA GLN A 33 -10.24 -15.10 1.48
C GLN A 33 -9.10 -15.28 2.48
N ALA A 34 -9.07 -14.50 3.54
CA ALA A 34 -8.04 -14.58 4.57
C ALA A 34 -8.22 -15.83 5.44
N GLN A 35 -7.11 -16.44 5.82
CA GLN A 35 -7.07 -17.56 6.76
C GLN A 35 -6.81 -17.09 8.20
N THR A 36 -6.35 -15.85 8.36
CA THR A 36 -6.10 -15.22 9.66
C THR A 36 -7.25 -14.30 10.05
N ASP A 37 -7.42 -14.08 11.35
CA ASP A 37 -8.37 -13.11 11.86
C ASP A 37 -7.90 -11.69 11.53
N LEU A 38 -8.78 -10.93 10.85
CA LEU A 38 -8.55 -9.55 10.47
C LEU A 38 -9.45 -8.62 11.29
N ILE A 39 -8.85 -7.58 11.83
CA ILE A 39 -9.59 -6.53 12.55
C ILE A 39 -10.09 -5.51 11.52
N ASP A 40 -11.37 -5.55 11.24
CA ASP A 40 -12.02 -4.72 10.23
C ASP A 40 -12.48 -3.38 10.82
N LEU A 41 -11.79 -2.31 10.45
CA LEU A 41 -12.08 -0.92 10.82
C LEU A 41 -12.52 -0.06 9.61
N VAL A 42 -12.81 -0.67 8.47
CA VAL A 42 -13.26 0.05 7.27
C VAL A 42 -14.58 0.78 7.54
N GLY A 43 -14.57 2.10 7.35
CA GLY A 43 -15.70 2.99 7.65
C GLY A 43 -15.99 3.21 9.14
N LYS A 44 -15.12 2.75 10.04
CA LYS A 44 -15.36 2.80 11.50
C LYS A 44 -14.46 3.79 12.25
N THR A 45 -13.54 4.46 11.56
CA THR A 45 -12.63 5.42 12.17
C THR A 45 -12.90 6.84 11.68
N SER A 46 -12.83 7.81 12.58
CA SER A 46 -12.61 9.20 12.19
C SER A 46 -11.18 9.41 11.71
N LEU A 47 -10.89 10.53 11.06
CA LEU A 47 -9.54 10.83 10.57
C LEU A 47 -8.51 10.87 11.73
N LYS A 48 -8.89 11.39 12.89
CA LYS A 48 -8.02 11.43 14.09
C LYS A 48 -7.76 10.02 14.64
N GLN A 49 -8.78 9.18 14.67
CA GLN A 49 -8.61 7.78 15.09
C GLN A 49 -7.73 7.00 14.13
N LEU A 50 -7.90 7.22 12.83
CA LEU A 50 -7.03 6.61 11.82
C LEU A 50 -5.57 7.06 12.02
N LEU A 51 -5.32 8.37 12.24
CA LEU A 51 -3.98 8.86 12.49
C LEU A 51 -3.34 8.22 13.72
N ALA A 52 -4.08 8.11 14.83
CA ALA A 52 -3.61 7.46 16.04
C ALA A 52 -3.33 5.95 15.83
N LEU A 53 -4.14 5.28 15.02
CA LEU A 53 -3.91 3.89 14.64
C LEU A 53 -2.63 3.74 13.80
N LEU A 54 -2.44 4.63 12.82
CA LEU A 54 -1.24 4.64 11.98
C LEU A 54 0.03 4.91 12.81
N GLU A 55 -0.03 5.78 13.80
CA GLU A 55 1.08 6.06 14.73
C GLU A 55 1.47 4.83 15.56
N GLN A 56 0.51 3.99 15.93
CA GLN A 56 0.75 2.76 16.70
C GLN A 56 1.08 1.54 15.83
N ALA A 57 0.93 1.66 14.51
CA ALA A 57 1.22 0.56 13.62
C ALA A 57 2.73 0.36 13.44
N SER A 58 3.17 -0.89 13.35
CA SER A 58 4.55 -1.22 13.01
C SER A 58 4.85 -0.97 11.53
N ILE A 59 3.91 -1.29 10.66
CA ILE A 59 4.01 -1.14 9.19
C ILE A 59 2.65 -0.76 8.64
N VAL A 60 2.65 0.07 7.61
CA VAL A 60 1.45 0.37 6.80
C VAL A 60 1.67 -0.12 5.37
N LEU A 61 0.74 -0.91 4.86
CA LEU A 61 0.65 -1.29 3.45
C LEU A 61 -0.48 -0.52 2.79
N ALA A 62 -0.19 0.33 1.82
CA ALA A 62 -1.19 1.20 1.21
C ALA A 62 -0.87 1.53 -0.26
N PRO A 63 -1.90 1.73 -1.10
CA PRO A 63 -1.71 2.35 -2.41
C PRO A 63 -1.43 3.86 -2.28
N ASP A 64 -1.37 4.58 -3.41
CA ASP A 64 -1.23 6.05 -3.45
C ASP A 64 -2.49 6.73 -2.87
N THR A 65 -2.50 6.94 -1.57
CA THR A 65 -3.65 7.44 -0.80
C THR A 65 -3.23 8.35 0.35
N GLY A 66 -4.19 9.12 0.87
CA GLY A 66 -4.00 9.97 2.05
C GLY A 66 -3.43 9.23 3.27
N PRO A 67 -3.95 8.06 3.66
CA PRO A 67 -3.43 7.28 4.77
C PRO A 67 -1.94 6.92 4.66
N ALA A 68 -1.42 6.66 3.44
CA ALA A 68 0.01 6.44 3.23
C ALA A 68 0.84 7.67 3.64
N HIS A 69 0.38 8.86 3.27
CA HIS A 69 1.05 10.12 3.66
C HIS A 69 0.88 10.43 5.14
N MET A 70 -0.28 10.14 5.72
CA MET A 70 -0.50 10.28 7.17
C MET A 70 0.47 9.40 7.97
N ALA A 71 0.68 8.15 7.57
CA ALA A 71 1.62 7.24 8.21
C ALA A 71 3.05 7.81 8.18
N VAL A 72 3.47 8.38 7.05
CA VAL A 72 4.78 9.07 6.94
C VAL A 72 4.91 10.23 7.95
N THR A 73 3.84 11.00 8.18
CA THR A 73 3.90 12.14 9.11
C THR A 73 4.08 11.74 10.58
N VAL A 74 3.67 10.52 10.92
CA VAL A 74 3.84 9.97 12.30
C VAL A 74 5.03 9.02 12.40
N GLY A 75 5.83 8.89 11.34
CA GLY A 75 7.07 8.11 11.35
C GLY A 75 6.89 6.60 11.16
N THR A 76 5.70 6.16 10.77
CA THR A 76 5.42 4.73 10.55
C THR A 76 5.90 4.29 9.17
N PRO A 77 6.68 3.20 9.05
CA PRO A 77 7.12 2.65 7.78
C PRO A 77 5.96 2.31 6.85
N VAL A 78 6.08 2.71 5.58
CA VAL A 78 5.03 2.52 4.57
C VAL A 78 5.54 1.70 3.40
N ILE A 79 4.92 0.56 3.16
CA ILE A 79 5.04 -0.17 1.89
C ILE A 79 4.02 0.40 0.93
N GLY A 80 4.49 1.17 -0.06
CA GLY A 80 3.64 1.83 -1.04
C GLY A 80 3.41 0.97 -2.27
N LEU A 81 2.15 0.79 -2.70
CA LEU A 81 1.79 0.06 -3.92
C LEU A 81 1.40 1.06 -5.01
N TYR A 82 2.18 1.12 -6.09
CA TYR A 82 2.02 2.13 -7.12
C TYR A 82 1.82 1.51 -8.50
N GLY A 83 0.65 1.72 -9.09
CA GLY A 83 0.33 1.26 -10.45
C GLY A 83 0.17 2.41 -11.43
N HIS A 84 -0.63 3.40 -11.08
CA HIS A 84 -1.07 4.47 -12.00
C HIS A 84 -0.27 5.76 -11.91
N SER A 85 0.26 6.08 -10.74
CA SER A 85 0.98 7.32 -10.45
C SER A 85 2.46 7.07 -10.25
N ASN A 86 3.27 8.07 -10.59
CA ASN A 86 4.71 8.04 -10.44
C ASN A 86 5.10 8.05 -8.94
N PRO A 87 5.68 6.96 -8.40
CA PRO A 87 6.09 6.90 -7.00
C PRO A 87 7.22 7.89 -6.67
N GLY A 88 8.01 8.31 -7.65
CA GLY A 88 9.00 9.38 -7.48
C GLY A 88 8.35 10.72 -7.14
N ARG A 89 7.09 10.93 -7.55
CA ARG A 89 6.32 12.14 -7.26
C ARG A 89 5.47 12.01 -6.00
N THR A 90 4.66 10.95 -5.91
CA THR A 90 3.62 10.79 -4.87
C THR A 90 3.94 9.68 -3.89
N GLY A 91 5.10 9.04 -3.99
CA GLY A 91 5.52 8.00 -3.05
C GLY A 91 5.68 8.49 -1.62
N PRO A 92 5.65 7.57 -0.63
CA PRO A 92 5.81 7.90 0.78
C PRO A 92 7.20 8.53 0.98
N TYR A 93 7.24 9.81 1.31
CA TYR A 93 8.45 10.65 1.20
C TYR A 93 9.68 10.06 1.91
N LEU A 94 9.52 9.58 3.14
CA LEU A 94 10.61 8.98 3.91
C LEU A 94 10.88 7.52 3.55
N TYR A 95 9.91 6.83 2.94
CA TYR A 95 9.92 5.39 2.69
C TYR A 95 9.80 5.03 1.21
N ARG A 96 10.31 5.88 0.31
CA ARG A 96 10.29 5.62 -1.14
C ARG A 96 11.02 4.33 -1.53
N HIS A 97 11.98 3.91 -0.74
CA HIS A 97 12.72 2.67 -0.94
C HIS A 97 11.89 1.41 -0.61
N TYR A 98 10.74 1.57 0.04
CA TYR A 98 9.78 0.49 0.31
C TYR A 98 8.60 0.47 -0.68
N VAL A 99 8.75 1.12 -1.84
CA VAL A 99 7.71 1.10 -2.87
C VAL A 99 7.83 -0.15 -3.73
N VAL A 100 6.68 -0.80 -3.96
CA VAL A 100 6.50 -1.83 -4.98
C VAL A 100 5.64 -1.25 -6.08
N ASP A 101 6.17 -1.12 -7.30
CA ASP A 101 5.45 -0.46 -8.39
C ASP A 101 5.36 -1.29 -9.66
N ALA A 102 4.27 -1.09 -10.38
CA ALA A 102 4.07 -1.50 -11.75
C ALA A 102 4.12 -0.29 -12.70
N TYR A 103 4.21 0.93 -12.16
CA TYR A 103 4.14 2.18 -12.92
C TYR A 103 5.22 2.30 -13.98
N HIS A 104 6.48 2.10 -13.61
CA HIS A 104 7.60 2.33 -14.53
C HIS A 104 7.59 1.36 -15.71
N ALA A 105 7.32 0.08 -15.47
CA ALA A 105 7.22 -0.92 -16.52
C ALA A 105 6.04 -0.63 -17.45
N GLU A 106 4.89 -0.27 -16.87
CA GLU A 106 3.68 0.04 -17.62
C GLU A 106 3.81 1.33 -18.43
N LEU A 107 4.42 2.37 -17.86
CA LEU A 107 4.72 3.62 -18.54
C LEU A 107 5.56 3.37 -19.79
N LYS A 108 6.62 2.57 -19.65
CA LYS A 108 7.49 2.20 -20.78
C LYS A 108 6.74 1.39 -21.84
N ALA A 109 5.88 0.47 -21.42
CA ALA A 109 5.07 -0.33 -22.34
C ALA A 109 4.08 0.53 -23.14
N GLN A 110 3.43 1.51 -22.48
CA GLN A 110 2.43 2.37 -23.12
C GLN A 110 3.03 3.49 -23.97
N THR A 111 4.20 4.02 -23.61
CA THR A 111 4.76 5.22 -24.21
C THR A 111 6.09 5.02 -24.94
N GLY A 112 6.78 3.91 -24.69
CA GLY A 112 8.15 3.68 -25.14
C GLY A 112 9.20 4.55 -24.43
N LYS A 113 8.80 5.37 -23.44
CA LYS A 113 9.63 6.37 -22.75
C LYS A 113 9.76 6.03 -21.26
N THR A 114 10.76 6.62 -20.62
CA THR A 114 10.93 6.56 -19.17
C THR A 114 10.20 7.72 -18.47
N ALA A 115 10.08 7.66 -17.15
CA ALA A 115 9.48 8.74 -16.36
C ALA A 115 10.28 10.06 -16.44
N ALA A 116 11.59 9.98 -16.71
CA ALA A 116 12.44 11.15 -16.89
C ALA A 116 12.19 11.90 -18.21
N ASP A 117 11.66 11.21 -19.21
CA ASP A 117 11.40 11.76 -20.55
C ASP A 117 9.99 12.35 -20.69
N LEU A 118 9.17 12.28 -19.64
CA LEU A 118 7.76 12.65 -19.67
C LEU A 118 7.44 13.69 -18.58
N PRO A 119 6.34 14.45 -18.74
CA PRO A 119 5.88 15.37 -17.70
C PRO A 119 5.75 14.68 -16.34
N TRP A 120 6.18 15.35 -15.27
CA TRP A 120 6.24 14.83 -13.90
C TRP A 120 4.94 14.20 -13.38
N GLY A 121 3.80 14.69 -13.85
CA GLY A 121 2.47 14.20 -13.46
C GLY A 121 1.89 13.13 -14.38
N THR A 122 2.67 12.57 -15.32
CA THR A 122 2.18 11.55 -16.25
C THR A 122 1.67 10.34 -15.48
N ARG A 123 0.44 9.91 -15.81
CA ARG A 123 -0.20 8.72 -15.26
C ARG A 123 -0.35 7.65 -16.34
N VAL A 124 -0.18 6.40 -15.97
CA VAL A 124 -0.53 5.25 -16.83
C VAL A 124 -2.02 4.96 -16.76
N LYS A 125 -2.57 4.48 -17.87
CA LYS A 125 -4.00 4.18 -18.03
C LYS A 125 -4.22 2.68 -18.11
N GLY A 126 -5.33 2.21 -17.55
CA GLY A 126 -5.73 0.79 -17.60
C GLY A 126 -6.36 0.31 -16.32
N GLY A 127 -7.31 -0.62 -16.42
CA GLY A 127 -8.09 -1.12 -15.27
C GLY A 127 -7.34 -2.11 -14.38
N HIS A 128 -6.34 -2.83 -14.92
CA HIS A 128 -5.72 -3.98 -14.24
C HIS A 128 -4.24 -3.76 -13.88
N ILE A 129 -3.79 -2.50 -13.78
CA ILE A 129 -2.36 -2.20 -13.54
C ILE A 129 -1.94 -2.66 -12.15
N MET A 130 -2.78 -2.47 -11.14
CA MET A 130 -2.47 -2.91 -9.76
C MET A 130 -2.33 -4.43 -9.65
N GLU A 131 -2.98 -5.21 -10.50
CA GLU A 131 -2.87 -6.68 -10.56
C GLU A 131 -1.49 -7.13 -11.05
N LYS A 132 -0.71 -6.24 -11.68
CA LYS A 132 0.67 -6.51 -12.10
C LYS A 132 1.68 -6.46 -10.95
N ILE A 133 1.28 -5.91 -9.80
CA ILE A 133 2.05 -5.99 -8.55
C ILE A 133 1.85 -7.40 -7.99
N SER A 134 2.90 -8.22 -8.04
CA SER A 134 2.81 -9.59 -7.56
C SER A 134 2.77 -9.68 -6.03
N VAL A 135 2.08 -10.68 -5.51
CA VAL A 135 2.08 -10.99 -4.07
C VAL A 135 3.51 -11.25 -3.56
N ASP A 136 4.33 -11.94 -4.36
CA ASP A 136 5.72 -12.25 -4.00
C ASP A 136 6.58 -10.99 -3.86
N ALA A 137 6.41 -10.00 -4.74
CA ALA A 137 7.14 -8.73 -4.64
C ALA A 137 6.76 -7.97 -3.35
N VAL A 138 5.47 -7.95 -2.99
CA VAL A 138 5.00 -7.31 -1.77
C VAL A 138 5.50 -8.07 -0.53
N ARG A 139 5.51 -9.40 -0.57
CA ARG A 139 6.04 -10.24 0.50
C ARG A 139 7.54 -9.99 0.74
N GLN A 140 8.35 -9.97 -0.33
CA GLN A 140 9.77 -9.66 -0.24
C GLN A 140 10.03 -8.26 0.32
N MET A 141 9.18 -7.29 -0.04
CA MET A 141 9.27 -5.95 0.53
C MET A 141 8.91 -5.95 2.01
N LEU A 142 7.89 -6.69 2.44
CA LEU A 142 7.54 -6.84 3.85
C LEU A 142 8.71 -7.44 4.65
N ASP A 143 9.35 -8.50 4.14
CA ASP A 143 10.54 -9.09 4.77
C ASP A 143 11.71 -8.09 4.87
N THR A 144 11.83 -7.22 3.87
CA THR A 144 12.85 -6.18 3.86
C THR A 144 12.59 -5.14 4.93
N VAL A 145 11.34 -4.68 5.06
CA VAL A 145 10.94 -3.70 6.10
C VAL A 145 11.12 -4.29 7.49
N ILE A 146 10.64 -5.52 7.74
CA ILE A 146 10.79 -6.19 9.03
C ILE A 146 12.26 -6.22 9.46
N ARG A 147 13.16 -6.56 8.54
CA ARG A 147 14.61 -6.65 8.82
C ARG A 147 15.25 -5.27 9.01
N GLN A 148 14.89 -4.26 8.23
CA GLN A 148 15.52 -2.93 8.27
C GLN A 148 15.01 -2.07 9.41
N GLU A 149 13.76 -2.26 9.81
CA GLU A 149 13.13 -1.54 10.94
C GLU A 149 13.20 -2.34 12.26
N GLU A 150 13.85 -3.51 12.24
CA GLU A 150 14.06 -4.37 13.42
C GLU A 150 12.75 -4.76 14.14
N LEU A 151 11.73 -5.15 13.38
CA LEU A 151 10.38 -5.44 13.86
C LEU A 151 10.18 -6.92 14.21
#